data_2fb2813bdfa9082dfe88e984fcc8783e
#
_entry.id   2fb2813bdfa9082dfe88e984fcc8783e
#
_cell.length_a   1.000
_cell.length_b   1.000
_cell.length_c   1.000
_cell.angle_alpha   90.00
_cell.angle_beta   90.00
_cell.angle_gamma   90.00
#
_symmetry.space_group_name_H-M   'P 1'
#
loop_
_entity.id
_entity.type
_entity.pdbx_description
1 polymer ?
#
loop_
_entity_poly.entity_id
_entity_poly.type
_entity_poly.pdbx_seq_one_letter_code
_entity_poly.pdbx_strand_id
1 'polypeptide(L)'
;MKDTFIRSCEHWSETSRNEMQNFYTLASVDYKYLVEKFEWKKWLEIHQANVGNRKLKLLDIACGSGKFPSALNQYANLSEAKILPIEYSLLDPSPFSISEARKVLKHPFEVSAEFETTLQEFTCEQEVYD
;
A
#
# COMPACT_ATOMS: atom_id res chain seq x y z
N MET A 1 -2.36 25.00 -6.43
CA MET A 1 -2.19 23.55 -6.59
C MET A 1 -0.72 23.11 -6.66
N LYS A 2 0.11 23.78 -7.47
CA LYS A 2 1.55 23.47 -7.53
C LYS A 2 2.24 23.59 -6.17
N ASP A 3 1.90 24.62 -5.39
CA ASP A 3 2.50 24.84 -4.07
C ASP A 3 2.14 23.72 -3.10
N THR A 4 0.91 23.23 -3.13
CA THR A 4 0.48 22.12 -2.29
C THR A 4 1.21 20.84 -2.67
N PHE A 5 1.40 20.58 -3.96
CA PHE A 5 2.15 19.43 -4.44
C PHE A 5 3.62 19.48 -4.02
N ILE A 6 4.26 20.63 -4.20
CA ILE A 6 5.66 20.83 -3.81
C ILE A 6 5.83 20.63 -2.29
N ARG A 7 4.93 21.21 -1.49
CA ARG A 7 4.93 21.01 -0.03
C ARG A 7 4.74 19.55 0.36
N SER A 8 3.86 18.86 -0.34
CA SER A 8 3.64 17.44 -0.09
C SER A 8 4.91 16.62 -0.38
N CYS A 9 5.60 16.93 -1.48
CA CYS A 9 6.84 16.26 -1.82
C CYS A 9 7.97 16.62 -0.82
N GLU A 10 8.05 17.87 -0.38
CA GLU A 10 9.02 18.30 0.63
C GLU A 10 8.76 17.63 1.97
N HIS A 11 7.48 17.51 2.36
CA HIS A 11 7.10 16.80 3.58
C HIS A 11 7.63 15.38 3.59
N TRP A 12 7.64 14.71 2.44
CA TRP A 12 8.16 13.35 2.28
C TRP A 12 9.59 13.33 1.74
N SER A 13 10.38 14.35 2.03
CA SER A 13 11.84 14.35 1.79
C SER A 13 12.49 13.24 2.61
N GLU A 14 13.75 12.92 2.31
CA GLU A 14 14.48 11.87 3.03
C GLU A 14 14.48 12.10 4.54
N THR A 15 14.71 13.32 5.00
CA THR A 15 14.74 13.67 6.43
C THR A 15 13.37 13.47 7.06
N SER A 16 12.31 14.02 6.46
CA SER A 16 10.93 13.89 6.96
C SER A 16 10.49 12.44 6.98
N ARG A 17 10.86 11.67 5.97
CA ARG A 17 10.55 10.24 5.91
C ARG A 17 11.23 9.48 7.05
N ASN A 18 12.48 9.78 7.35
CA ASN A 18 13.20 9.14 8.46
C ASN A 18 12.54 9.46 9.80
N GLU A 19 12.13 10.69 10.01
CA GLU A 19 11.40 11.10 11.22
C GLU A 19 10.07 10.36 11.35
N MET A 20 9.30 10.24 10.26
CA MET A 20 8.04 9.50 10.24
C MET A 20 8.27 8.00 10.49
N GLN A 21 9.32 7.43 9.94
CA GLN A 21 9.67 6.03 10.19
C GLN A 21 9.99 5.79 11.67
N ASN A 22 10.73 6.69 12.30
CA ASN A 22 11.02 6.61 13.73
C ASN A 22 9.72 6.71 14.55
N PHE A 23 8.83 7.62 14.18
CA PHE A 23 7.52 7.75 14.82
C PHE A 23 6.73 6.44 14.71
N TYR A 24 6.62 5.85 13.52
CA TYR A 24 5.89 4.60 13.32
C TYR A 24 6.54 3.42 14.03
N THR A 25 7.85 3.42 14.19
CA THR A 25 8.54 2.38 14.97
C THR A 25 8.11 2.44 16.44
N LEU A 26 7.93 3.65 16.98
CA LEU A 26 7.53 3.86 18.37
C LEU A 26 6.01 3.74 18.56
N ALA A 27 5.22 4.03 17.53
CA ALA A 27 3.75 4.09 17.60
C ALA A 27 3.06 3.18 16.57
N SER A 28 3.60 1.99 16.37
CA SER A 28 3.09 1.02 15.37
C SER A 28 1.74 0.39 15.73
N VAL A 29 1.20 0.71 16.89
CA VAL A 29 -0.05 0.15 17.42
C VAL A 29 -1.24 0.38 16.49
N ASP A 30 -1.28 1.52 15.80
CA ASP A 30 -2.42 1.89 14.94
C ASP A 30 -2.61 0.92 13.78
N TYR A 31 -1.55 0.57 13.07
CA TYR A 31 -1.63 -0.37 11.95
C TYR A 31 -1.97 -1.78 12.42
N LYS A 32 -1.39 -2.20 13.53
CA LYS A 32 -1.73 -3.48 14.15
C LYS A 32 -3.22 -3.54 14.49
N TYR A 33 -3.73 -2.49 15.15
CA TYR A 33 -5.12 -2.39 15.54
C TYR A 33 -6.05 -2.44 14.32
N LEU A 34 -5.76 -1.66 13.27
CA LEU A 34 -6.55 -1.64 12.04
C LEU A 34 -6.62 -3.04 11.39
N VAL A 35 -5.49 -3.74 11.35
CA VAL A 35 -5.44 -5.07 10.74
C VAL A 35 -6.15 -6.11 11.60
N GLU A 36 -6.00 -6.06 12.91
CA GLU A 36 -6.61 -7.05 13.81
C GLU A 36 -8.13 -6.85 13.97
N LYS A 37 -8.65 -5.65 13.72
CA LYS A 37 -10.07 -5.34 13.88
C LYS A 37 -10.92 -5.66 12.66
N PHE A 38 -10.31 -6.00 11.54
CA PHE A 38 -11.03 -6.35 10.32
C PHE A 38 -10.56 -7.71 9.81
N GLU A 39 -11.47 -8.53 9.32
CA GLU A 39 -11.14 -9.85 8.81
C GLU A 39 -10.57 -9.77 7.38
N TRP A 40 -9.38 -9.22 7.22
CA TRP A 40 -8.73 -9.00 5.92
C TRP A 40 -8.55 -10.28 5.12
N LYS A 41 -8.12 -11.35 5.77
CA LYS A 41 -7.92 -12.64 5.11
C LYS A 41 -9.23 -13.10 4.46
N LYS A 42 -10.32 -13.09 5.21
CA LYS A 42 -11.64 -13.52 4.72
C LYS A 42 -12.14 -12.59 3.61
N TRP A 43 -11.96 -11.29 3.77
CA TRP A 43 -12.36 -10.30 2.78
C TRP A 43 -11.63 -10.53 1.45
N LEU A 44 -10.31 -10.74 1.50
CA LEU A 44 -9.51 -11.04 0.32
C LEU A 44 -9.92 -12.36 -0.33
N GLU A 45 -10.20 -13.39 0.46
CA GLU A 45 -10.66 -14.68 -0.04
C GLU A 45 -12.01 -14.57 -0.77
N ILE A 46 -12.92 -13.76 -0.25
CA ILE A 46 -14.22 -13.50 -0.90
C ILE A 46 -14.02 -12.81 -2.24
N HIS A 47 -13.19 -11.77 -2.28
CA HIS A 47 -12.88 -11.06 -3.52
C HIS A 47 -12.18 -11.95 -4.53
N GLN A 48 -11.25 -12.77 -4.10
CA GLN A 48 -10.58 -13.73 -4.98
C GLN A 48 -11.57 -14.72 -5.59
N ALA A 49 -12.50 -15.22 -4.79
CA ALA A 49 -13.53 -16.14 -5.30
C ALA A 49 -14.41 -15.45 -6.35
N ASN A 50 -14.71 -14.17 -6.17
CA ASN A 50 -15.52 -13.41 -7.12
C ASN A 50 -14.83 -13.19 -8.46
N VAL A 51 -13.51 -13.01 -8.48
CA VAL A 51 -12.76 -12.80 -9.72
C VAL A 51 -12.28 -14.11 -10.36
N GLY A 52 -12.38 -15.22 -9.66
CA GLY A 52 -12.03 -16.55 -10.17
C GLY A 52 -10.53 -16.78 -10.25
N ASN A 53 -10.05 -17.15 -11.44
CA ASN A 53 -8.63 -17.50 -11.64
C ASN A 53 -7.72 -16.31 -11.95
N ARG A 54 -8.25 -15.10 -11.90
CA ARG A 54 -7.49 -13.87 -12.12
C ARG A 54 -6.92 -13.38 -10.79
N LYS A 55 -5.73 -12.80 -10.82
CA LYS A 55 -5.15 -12.13 -9.65
C LYS A 55 -5.99 -10.90 -9.28
N LEU A 56 -6.12 -10.64 -7.99
CA LEU A 56 -6.68 -9.38 -7.51
C LEU A 56 -5.75 -8.22 -7.87
N LYS A 57 -6.35 -7.06 -8.16
CA LYS A 57 -5.65 -5.81 -8.50
C LYS A 57 -5.98 -4.77 -7.46
N LEU A 58 -5.02 -4.40 -6.64
CA LEU A 58 -5.18 -3.41 -5.59
C LEU A 58 -4.36 -2.17 -5.89
N LEU A 59 -4.94 -1.00 -5.62
CA LEU A 59 -4.25 0.28 -5.68
C LEU A 59 -4.16 0.84 -4.27
N ASP A 60 -2.94 1.04 -3.79
CA ASP A 60 -2.67 1.65 -2.48
C ASP A 60 -2.45 3.15 -2.69
N ILE A 61 -3.46 3.94 -2.34
CA ILE A 61 -3.46 5.39 -2.50
C ILE A 61 -2.77 6.01 -1.29
N ALA A 62 -1.79 6.88 -1.56
CA ALA A 62 -0.93 7.45 -0.52
C ALA A 62 -0.21 6.34 0.26
N CYS A 63 0.45 5.46 -0.48
CA CYS A 63 1.04 4.23 0.07
C CYS A 63 2.14 4.47 1.09
N GLY A 64 2.74 5.67 1.11
CA GLY A 64 3.85 5.97 2.00
C GLY A 64 4.98 4.95 1.85
N SER A 65 5.55 4.52 2.94
CA SER A 65 6.66 3.56 2.95
C SER A 65 6.23 2.09 3.01
N GLY A 66 4.96 1.79 2.72
CA GLY A 66 4.46 0.42 2.70
C GLY A 66 4.09 -0.16 4.06
N LYS A 67 3.69 0.69 5.00
CA LYS A 67 3.32 0.25 6.36
C LYS A 67 2.06 -0.61 6.37
N PHE A 68 1.09 -0.29 5.53
CA PHE A 68 -0.17 -1.05 5.49
C PHE A 68 0.02 -2.48 4.98
N PRO A 69 0.62 -2.72 3.80
CA PRO A 69 0.86 -4.11 3.37
C PRO A 69 1.80 -4.86 4.30
N SER A 70 2.77 -4.19 4.93
CA SER A 70 3.62 -4.84 5.93
C SER A 70 2.82 -5.30 7.14
N ALA A 71 1.88 -4.48 7.62
CA ALA A 71 1.01 -4.84 8.73
C ALA A 71 0.07 -6.00 8.36
N LEU A 72 -0.47 -6.00 7.14
CA LEU A 72 -1.28 -7.11 6.65
C LEU A 72 -0.48 -8.42 6.68
N ASN A 73 0.75 -8.40 6.21
CA ASN A 73 1.62 -9.57 6.23
C ASN A 73 1.92 -10.04 7.67
N GLN A 74 2.07 -9.10 8.58
CA GLN A 74 2.44 -9.43 9.96
C GLN A 74 1.26 -9.92 10.79
N TYR A 75 0.06 -9.37 10.60
CA TYR A 75 -1.05 -9.57 11.53
C TYR A 75 -2.30 -10.23 10.93
N ALA A 76 -2.39 -10.41 9.62
CA ALA A 76 -3.61 -10.89 8.97
C ALA A 76 -3.56 -12.37 8.53
N ASN A 77 -2.49 -13.09 8.82
CA ASN A 77 -2.33 -14.52 8.45
C ASN A 77 -2.53 -14.77 6.94
N LEU A 78 -2.01 -13.88 6.10
CA LEU A 78 -2.21 -14.00 4.65
C LEU A 78 -1.51 -15.22 4.04
N SER A 79 -0.52 -15.79 4.71
CA SER A 79 0.14 -17.02 4.26
C SER A 79 -0.82 -18.21 4.20
N GLU A 80 -1.89 -18.19 4.98
CA GLU A 80 -2.91 -19.25 5.01
C GLU A 80 -4.11 -18.92 4.13
N ALA A 81 -4.13 -17.74 3.49
CA ALA A 81 -5.25 -17.29 2.69
C ALA A 81 -5.32 -18.05 1.37
N LYS A 82 -6.55 -18.41 0.95
CA LYS A 82 -6.82 -19.04 -0.35
C LYS A 82 -6.96 -17.98 -1.43
N ILE A 83 -5.84 -17.39 -1.80
CA ILE A 83 -5.76 -16.32 -2.80
C ILE A 83 -4.55 -16.53 -3.70
N LEU A 84 -4.63 -16.01 -4.91
CA LEU A 84 -3.48 -15.89 -5.80
C LEU A 84 -2.62 -14.69 -5.34
N PRO A 85 -1.36 -14.59 -5.81
CA PRO A 85 -0.59 -13.37 -5.59
C PRO A 85 -1.37 -12.14 -6.05
N ILE A 86 -1.26 -11.05 -5.30
CA ILE A 86 -2.02 -9.82 -5.54
C ILE A 86 -1.17 -8.83 -6.34
N GLU A 87 -1.70 -8.34 -7.45
CA GLU A 87 -1.09 -7.24 -8.20
C GLU A 87 -1.31 -5.95 -7.42
N TYR A 88 -0.26 -5.46 -6.79
CA TYR A 88 -0.30 -4.33 -5.87
C TYR A 88 0.35 -3.11 -6.50
N SER A 89 -0.44 -2.07 -6.77
CA SER A 89 0.04 -0.83 -7.35
C SER A 89 0.19 0.23 -6.26
N LEU A 90 1.27 1.01 -6.38
CA LEU A 90 1.66 2.01 -5.40
C LEU A 90 1.42 3.41 -5.96
N LEU A 91 0.75 4.26 -5.22
CA LEU A 91 0.50 5.65 -5.59
C LEU A 91 0.91 6.56 -4.44
N ASP A 92 1.89 7.42 -4.69
CA ASP A 92 2.34 8.41 -3.72
C ASP A 92 3.12 9.50 -4.45
N PRO A 93 3.01 10.79 -4.06
CA PRO A 93 3.78 11.85 -4.70
C PRO A 93 5.28 11.80 -4.42
N SER A 94 5.72 11.04 -3.42
CA SER A 94 7.13 10.95 -3.02
C SER A 94 7.81 9.72 -3.63
N PRO A 95 8.85 9.90 -4.46
CA PRO A 95 9.64 8.79 -4.96
C PRO A 95 10.36 8.01 -3.86
N PHE A 96 10.71 8.66 -2.75
CA PHE A 96 11.31 7.98 -1.61
C PHE A 96 10.32 7.00 -0.97
N SER A 97 9.07 7.41 -0.80
CA SER A 97 8.03 6.54 -0.25
C SER A 97 7.79 5.33 -1.14
N ILE A 98 7.64 5.53 -2.43
CA ILE A 98 7.44 4.43 -3.39
C ILE A 98 8.62 3.46 -3.36
N SER A 99 9.84 3.97 -3.33
CA SER A 99 11.05 3.13 -3.24
C SER A 99 11.06 2.28 -1.99
N GLU A 100 10.72 2.86 -0.84
CA GLU A 100 10.65 2.12 0.42
C GLU A 100 9.51 1.11 0.43
N ALA A 101 8.35 1.48 -0.07
CA ALA A 101 7.21 0.57 -0.18
C ALA A 101 7.54 -0.64 -1.04
N ARG A 102 8.19 -0.42 -2.18
CA ARG A 102 8.63 -1.51 -3.07
C ARG A 102 9.54 -2.51 -2.35
N LYS A 103 10.44 -2.02 -1.52
CA LYS A 103 11.41 -2.86 -0.80
C LYS A 103 10.75 -3.74 0.26
N VAL A 104 9.64 -3.30 0.85
CA VAL A 104 9.00 -4.02 1.96
C VAL A 104 7.84 -4.90 1.51
N LEU A 105 7.40 -4.79 0.27
CA LEU A 105 6.35 -5.67 -0.27
C LEU A 105 6.85 -7.10 -0.36
N LYS A 106 6.08 -8.02 0.19
CA LYS A 106 6.36 -9.46 0.21
C LYS A 106 5.11 -10.22 -0.19
N HIS A 107 5.30 -11.49 -0.59
CA HIS A 107 4.17 -12.37 -0.88
C HIS A 107 3.10 -12.26 0.22
N PRO A 108 1.80 -12.16 -0.11
CA PRO A 108 1.21 -12.34 -1.45
C PRO A 108 1.18 -11.09 -2.34
N PHE A 109 1.76 -9.96 -1.90
CA PHE A 109 1.77 -8.71 -2.66
C PHE A 109 2.91 -8.69 -3.67
N GLU A 110 2.58 -8.45 -4.94
CA GLU A 110 3.56 -8.26 -6.02
C GLU A 110 3.41 -6.85 -6.58
N VAL A 111 4.51 -6.11 -6.69
CA VAL A 111 4.46 -4.76 -7.29
C VAL A 111 4.01 -4.87 -8.74
N SER A 112 2.93 -4.17 -9.08
CA SER A 112 2.39 -4.14 -10.44
C SER A 112 2.72 -2.84 -11.16
N ALA A 113 2.35 -1.69 -10.57
CA ALA A 113 2.63 -0.38 -11.11
C ALA A 113 3.00 0.61 -10.00
N GLU A 114 3.72 1.66 -10.38
CA GLU A 114 4.15 2.72 -9.46
C GLU A 114 3.76 4.06 -10.07
N PHE A 115 3.01 4.85 -9.32
CA PHE A 115 2.52 6.15 -9.76
C PHE A 115 3.02 7.24 -8.82
N GLU A 116 4.03 8.00 -9.25
CA GLU A 116 4.60 9.13 -8.51
C GLU A 116 3.72 10.38 -8.74
N THR A 117 2.55 10.39 -8.13
CA THR A 117 1.58 11.46 -8.33
C THR A 117 0.64 11.58 -7.13
N THR A 118 -0.17 12.63 -7.13
CA THR A 118 -1.28 12.76 -6.19
C THR A 118 -2.53 12.10 -6.75
N LEU A 119 -3.50 11.78 -5.89
CA LEU A 119 -4.78 11.24 -6.33
C LEU A 119 -5.51 12.21 -7.27
N GLN A 120 -5.38 13.53 -7.02
CA GLN A 120 -6.02 14.54 -7.86
C GLN A 120 -5.51 14.56 -9.30
N GLU A 121 -4.25 14.20 -9.51
CA GLU A 121 -3.61 14.19 -10.83
C GLU A 121 -3.57 12.78 -11.45
N PHE A 122 -3.94 11.76 -10.68
CA PHE A 122 -3.94 10.39 -11.15
C PHE A 122 -5.04 10.18 -12.17
N THR A 123 -4.67 9.63 -13.32
CA THR A 123 -5.62 9.23 -14.36
C THR A 123 -5.49 7.72 -14.58
N CYS A 124 -6.63 7.04 -14.55
CA CYS A 124 -6.70 5.60 -14.75
C CYS A 124 -7.62 5.32 -15.93
N GLU A 125 -7.07 5.38 -17.15
CA GLU A 125 -7.89 5.23 -18.37
C GLU A 125 -8.15 3.76 -18.73
N GLN A 126 -7.31 2.83 -18.31
CA GLN A 126 -7.37 1.44 -18.77
C GLN A 126 -7.27 0.40 -17.67
N GLU A 127 -7.03 0.77 -16.43
CA GLU A 127 -6.91 -0.19 -15.34
C GLU A 127 -8.11 -0.14 -14.40
N VAL A 128 -8.64 -1.32 -14.10
CA VAL A 128 -9.70 -1.48 -13.12
C VAL A 128 -9.10 -2.18 -11.91
N TYR A 129 -9.33 -1.60 -10.75
CA TYR A 129 -8.89 -2.18 -9.47
C TYR A 129 -10.06 -2.86 -8.76
N ASP A 130 -9.76 -3.87 -8.00
CA ASP A 130 -10.73 -4.59 -7.20
C ASP A 130 -10.86 -3.97 -5.81
#